data_d7f32f734d67d5414e0832cfd8a47e82
#
_entry.id   d7f32f734d67d5414e0832cfd8a47e82
#
_cell.length_a   1.000
_cell.length_b   1.000
_cell.length_c   1.000
_cell.angle_alpha   90.00
_cell.angle_beta   90.00
_cell.angle_gamma   90.00
#
_symmetry.space_group_name_H-M   'P 1'
#
loop_
_entity.id
_entity.type
_entity.pdbx_description
1 polymer ?
#
loop_
_entity_poly.entity_id
_entity_poly.type
_entity_poly.pdbx_seq_one_letter_code
_entity_poly.pdbx_strand_id
1 'polypeptide(L)'
;VVLSRGLGDVYKRQANEVSNQLKNKGFDLNWLAFSEAWRAKYQPSMEGVRSGKRGYVRLDVLHLENLMEVLEEFKVSGLSSAELDYLNRAWHRLKPWPDSVSGLERLKKKFIIGTMSNGNVALMVNMAKHSGLPWDVILGAEPAQAYKPDPKTYLTGVDWLGLQPDEVLMCAAHNNDLVAARDQGLKTAFIARPTEYGKDQSVDIKAEHEFDFITADMNDLADQLGC
;
A
#
# COMPACT_ATOMS: atom_id res chain seq x y z
N VAL A 1 14.35 2.65 8.15
CA VAL A 1 13.45 3.25 7.15
C VAL A 1 12.27 2.32 6.92
N VAL A 2 11.06 2.78 7.17
CA VAL A 2 9.84 2.01 6.92
C VAL A 2 8.96 2.74 5.91
N LEU A 3 8.34 2.00 4.98
CA LEU A 3 7.59 2.58 3.88
C LEU A 3 6.10 2.19 3.92
N SER A 4 5.26 3.20 3.72
CA SER A 4 3.91 3.00 3.22
C SER A 4 3.96 2.68 1.72
N ARG A 5 2.97 1.98 1.22
CA ARG A 5 2.92 1.48 -0.17
C ARG A 5 3.43 2.50 -1.21
N GLY A 6 4.60 2.27 -1.78
CA GLY A 6 5.10 3.00 -2.94
C GLY A 6 4.75 2.29 -4.26
N LEU A 7 3.46 2.11 -4.56
CA LEU A 7 2.99 1.44 -5.78
C LEU A 7 2.53 2.49 -6.80
N GLY A 8 3.01 2.38 -8.03
CA GLY A 8 2.62 3.28 -9.12
C GLY A 8 1.16 3.10 -9.56
N ASP A 9 0.68 3.99 -10.46
CA ASP A 9 -0.70 4.11 -10.99
C ASP A 9 -1.60 2.88 -10.69
N VAL A 10 -2.16 2.86 -9.48
CA VAL A 10 -2.83 1.68 -8.91
C VAL A 10 -4.03 1.29 -9.76
N TYR A 11 -4.81 2.28 -10.23
CA TYR A 11 -6.05 2.03 -10.95
C TYR A 11 -5.83 1.39 -12.32
N LYS A 12 -4.93 1.94 -13.14
CA LYS A 12 -4.66 1.40 -14.47
C LYS A 12 -4.00 0.04 -14.43
N ARG A 13 -3.08 -0.16 -13.47
CA ARG A 13 -2.39 -1.45 -13.33
C ARG A 13 -3.34 -2.54 -12.86
N GLN A 14 -4.19 -2.23 -11.90
CA GLN A 14 -5.23 -3.14 -11.43
C GLN A 14 -6.26 -3.40 -12.54
N ALA A 15 -6.71 -2.38 -13.26
CA ALA A 15 -7.63 -2.53 -14.39
C ALA A 15 -7.06 -3.47 -15.47
N ASN A 16 -5.77 -3.37 -15.77
CA ASN A 16 -5.12 -4.28 -16.73
C ASN A 16 -5.08 -5.72 -16.22
N GLU A 17 -4.74 -5.96 -14.94
CA GLU A 17 -4.74 -7.29 -14.34
C GLU A 17 -6.13 -7.93 -14.37
N VAL A 18 -7.15 -7.19 -13.97
CA VAL A 18 -8.55 -7.63 -13.97
C VAL A 18 -9.05 -7.89 -15.41
N SER A 19 -8.76 -6.97 -16.33
CA SER A 19 -9.12 -7.09 -17.73
C SER A 19 -8.56 -8.36 -18.35
N ASN A 20 -7.26 -8.65 -18.17
CA ASN A 20 -6.61 -9.82 -18.73
C ASN A 20 -7.29 -11.13 -18.29
N GLN A 21 -7.79 -11.19 -17.07
CA GLN A 21 -8.46 -12.38 -16.56
C GLN A 21 -9.91 -12.50 -17.05
N LEU A 22 -10.70 -11.44 -16.94
CA LEU A 22 -12.15 -11.49 -17.20
C LEU A 22 -12.49 -11.38 -18.67
N LYS A 23 -11.68 -10.66 -19.48
CA LYS A 23 -11.87 -10.57 -20.92
C LYS A 23 -11.78 -11.93 -21.60
N ASN A 24 -10.89 -12.79 -21.17
CA ASN A 24 -10.76 -14.16 -21.67
C ASN A 24 -11.98 -15.04 -21.37
N LYS A 25 -12.84 -14.61 -20.46
CA LYS A 25 -14.12 -15.25 -20.12
C LYS A 25 -15.33 -14.65 -20.84
N GLY A 26 -15.09 -13.73 -21.76
CA GLY A 26 -16.15 -13.10 -22.55
C GLY A 26 -16.83 -11.90 -21.89
N PHE A 27 -16.30 -11.42 -20.76
CA PHE A 27 -16.80 -10.18 -20.17
C PHE A 27 -16.17 -8.97 -20.86
N ASP A 28 -17.01 -8.06 -21.31
CA ASP A 28 -16.59 -6.77 -21.87
C ASP A 28 -17.14 -5.65 -20.98
N LEU A 29 -16.29 -5.13 -20.12
CA LEU A 29 -16.64 -4.16 -19.08
C LEU A 29 -15.73 -2.93 -19.17
N ASN A 30 -16.17 -1.83 -18.57
CA ASN A 30 -15.29 -0.72 -18.27
C ASN A 30 -14.37 -1.12 -17.10
N TRP A 31 -13.19 -1.66 -17.43
CA TRP A 31 -12.23 -2.19 -16.46
C TRP A 31 -11.67 -1.14 -15.50
N LEU A 32 -11.58 0.11 -15.96
CA LEU A 32 -11.18 1.21 -15.09
C LEU A 32 -12.26 1.47 -14.03
N ALA A 33 -13.52 1.62 -14.47
CA ALA A 33 -14.66 1.82 -13.56
C ALA A 33 -14.82 0.65 -12.57
N PHE A 34 -14.58 -0.60 -13.00
CA PHE A 34 -14.55 -1.77 -12.12
C PHE A 34 -13.49 -1.63 -11.03
N SER A 35 -12.26 -1.28 -11.41
CA SER A 35 -11.14 -1.12 -10.49
C SER A 35 -11.32 0.06 -9.53
N GLU A 36 -11.90 1.15 -10.02
CA GLU A 36 -12.26 2.32 -9.20
C GLU A 36 -13.35 1.96 -8.18
N ALA A 37 -14.40 1.25 -8.58
CA ALA A 37 -15.45 0.78 -7.68
C ALA A 37 -14.89 -0.14 -6.59
N TRP A 38 -14.03 -1.10 -6.98
CA TRP A 38 -13.37 -1.98 -6.01
C TRP A 38 -12.48 -1.20 -5.04
N ARG A 39 -11.69 -0.27 -5.54
CA ARG A 39 -10.81 0.58 -4.71
C ARG A 39 -11.60 1.51 -3.79
N ALA A 40 -12.75 2.03 -4.23
CA ALA A 40 -13.60 2.91 -3.42
C ALA A 40 -14.09 2.23 -2.12
N LYS A 41 -14.27 0.90 -2.13
CA LYS A 41 -14.68 0.13 -0.94
C LYS A 41 -13.55 -0.09 0.09
N TYR A 42 -12.28 0.22 -0.26
CA TYR A 42 -11.11 -0.02 0.57
C TYR A 42 -11.15 0.70 1.93
N GLN A 43 -11.40 2.01 1.93
CA GLN A 43 -11.46 2.78 3.17
C GLN A 43 -12.68 2.44 4.04
N PRO A 44 -13.91 2.33 3.48
CA PRO A 44 -15.08 1.92 4.25
C PRO A 44 -14.95 0.56 4.95
N SER A 45 -14.36 -0.45 4.29
CA SER A 45 -14.18 -1.77 4.90
C SER A 45 -13.17 -1.76 6.05
N MET A 46 -12.08 -1.01 5.94
CA MET A 46 -11.15 -0.82 7.06
C MET A 46 -11.76 0.00 8.19
N GLU A 47 -12.66 0.94 7.90
CA GLU A 47 -13.35 1.73 8.93
C GLU A 47 -14.21 0.87 9.84
N GLY A 48 -14.79 -0.21 9.33
CA GLY A 48 -15.49 -1.21 10.15
C GLY A 48 -14.61 -1.84 11.23
N VAL A 49 -13.31 -2.01 10.93
CA VAL A 49 -12.31 -2.49 11.89
C VAL A 49 -11.86 -1.35 12.82
N ARG A 50 -11.50 -0.19 12.28
CA ARG A 50 -11.01 0.98 13.06
C ARG A 50 -12.03 1.46 14.08
N SER A 51 -13.31 1.48 13.71
CA SER A 51 -14.41 1.85 14.61
C SER A 51 -14.78 0.78 15.65
N GLY A 52 -14.12 -0.39 15.63
CA GLY A 52 -14.42 -1.50 16.54
C GLY A 52 -15.73 -2.24 16.24
N LYS A 53 -16.40 -1.96 15.13
CA LYS A 53 -17.61 -2.69 14.70
C LYS A 53 -17.34 -4.15 14.37
N ARG A 54 -16.10 -4.46 13.97
CA ARG A 54 -15.59 -5.83 13.82
C ARG A 54 -14.13 -5.91 14.30
N GLY A 55 -13.72 -7.09 14.75
CA GLY A 55 -12.31 -7.36 15.09
C GLY A 55 -11.40 -7.22 13.87
N TYR A 56 -10.08 -7.23 14.11
CA TYR A 56 -9.11 -7.17 13.01
C TYR A 56 -9.34 -8.31 12.01
N VAL A 57 -9.34 -7.96 10.75
CA VAL A 57 -9.46 -8.85 9.60
C VAL A 57 -8.36 -8.46 8.60
N ARG A 58 -7.66 -9.43 8.03
CA ARG A 58 -6.62 -9.20 7.03
C ARG A 58 -7.17 -8.49 5.80
N LEU A 59 -6.36 -7.63 5.19
CA LEU A 59 -6.77 -6.86 4.04
C LEU A 59 -7.21 -7.73 2.85
N ASP A 60 -6.57 -8.87 2.61
CA ASP A 60 -6.97 -9.80 1.54
C ASP A 60 -8.41 -10.31 1.71
N VAL A 61 -8.89 -10.47 2.95
CA VAL A 61 -10.27 -10.84 3.23
C VAL A 61 -11.21 -9.68 2.92
N LEU A 62 -10.87 -8.46 3.36
CA LEU A 62 -11.65 -7.26 3.03
C LEU A 62 -11.69 -7.01 1.52
N HIS A 63 -10.56 -7.22 0.83
CA HIS A 63 -10.51 -7.10 -0.63
C HIS A 63 -11.42 -8.11 -1.32
N LEU A 64 -11.49 -9.36 -0.82
CA LEU A 64 -12.38 -10.38 -1.37
C LEU A 64 -13.86 -10.05 -1.12
N GLU A 65 -14.21 -9.62 0.08
CA GLU A 65 -15.58 -9.16 0.40
C GLU A 65 -15.99 -8.02 -0.54
N ASN A 66 -15.13 -7.01 -0.69
CA ASN A 66 -15.35 -5.88 -1.60
C ASN A 66 -15.42 -6.32 -3.07
N LEU A 67 -14.59 -7.29 -3.47
CA LEU A 67 -14.60 -7.84 -4.84
C LEU A 67 -15.94 -8.51 -5.15
N MET A 68 -16.46 -9.32 -4.22
CA MET A 68 -17.76 -9.99 -4.41
C MET A 68 -18.89 -9.00 -4.63
N GLU A 69 -18.92 -7.91 -3.87
CA GLU A 69 -19.92 -6.84 -4.07
C GLU A 69 -19.77 -6.17 -5.44
N VAL A 70 -18.55 -5.86 -5.87
CA VAL A 70 -18.31 -5.22 -7.17
C VAL A 70 -18.61 -6.16 -8.34
N LEU A 71 -18.33 -7.45 -8.22
CA LEU A 71 -18.71 -8.45 -9.22
C LEU A 71 -20.25 -8.48 -9.41
N GLU A 72 -21.00 -8.39 -8.32
CA GLU A 72 -22.47 -8.29 -8.37
C GLU A 72 -22.93 -6.99 -9.05
N GLU A 73 -22.35 -5.84 -8.67
CA GLU A 73 -22.64 -4.53 -9.27
C GLU A 73 -22.42 -4.53 -10.79
N PHE A 74 -21.34 -5.16 -11.24
CA PHE A 74 -20.98 -5.27 -12.67
C PHE A 74 -21.58 -6.50 -13.37
N LYS A 75 -22.45 -7.27 -12.69
CA LYS A 75 -23.14 -8.46 -13.23
C LYS A 75 -22.16 -9.53 -13.73
N VAL A 76 -21.02 -9.69 -13.07
CA VAL A 76 -20.05 -10.75 -13.36
C VAL A 76 -20.35 -11.96 -12.47
N SER A 77 -20.58 -13.11 -13.11
CA SER A 77 -20.90 -14.36 -12.42
C SER A 77 -20.17 -15.56 -13.05
N GLY A 78 -20.27 -16.73 -12.45
CA GLY A 78 -19.70 -17.97 -12.98
C GLY A 78 -18.18 -18.10 -12.80
N LEU A 79 -17.56 -17.31 -11.90
CA LEU A 79 -16.17 -17.49 -11.53
C LEU A 79 -16.02 -18.61 -10.50
N SER A 80 -15.07 -19.49 -10.71
CA SER A 80 -14.68 -20.52 -9.73
C SER A 80 -13.96 -19.89 -8.54
N SER A 81 -13.87 -20.61 -7.42
CA SER A 81 -13.11 -20.14 -6.24
C SER A 81 -11.64 -19.85 -6.55
N ALA A 82 -11.02 -20.63 -7.43
CA ALA A 82 -9.63 -20.39 -7.84
C ALA A 82 -9.48 -19.09 -8.65
N GLU A 83 -10.45 -18.76 -9.50
CA GLU A 83 -10.47 -17.53 -10.28
C GLU A 83 -10.75 -16.31 -9.41
N LEU A 84 -11.62 -16.44 -8.43
CA LEU A 84 -11.86 -15.39 -7.43
C LEU A 84 -10.60 -15.11 -6.60
N ASP A 85 -9.91 -16.16 -6.13
CA ASP A 85 -8.65 -16.01 -5.39
C ASP A 85 -7.58 -15.35 -6.26
N TYR A 86 -7.43 -15.79 -7.52
CA TYR A 86 -6.48 -15.19 -8.45
C TYR A 86 -6.79 -13.72 -8.72
N LEU A 87 -8.08 -13.38 -8.91
CA LEU A 87 -8.52 -12.00 -9.13
C LEU A 87 -8.29 -11.14 -7.88
N ASN A 88 -8.66 -11.64 -6.70
CA ASN A 88 -8.42 -10.96 -5.44
C ASN A 88 -6.93 -10.63 -5.22
N ARG A 89 -6.04 -11.53 -5.64
CA ARG A 89 -4.59 -11.32 -5.58
C ARG A 89 -4.00 -10.41 -6.68
N ALA A 90 -4.83 -9.69 -7.44
CA ALA A 90 -4.34 -8.66 -8.36
C ALA A 90 -3.45 -7.63 -7.64
N TRP A 91 -3.78 -7.30 -6.39
CA TRP A 91 -2.99 -6.41 -5.53
C TRP A 91 -1.58 -6.92 -5.24
N HIS A 92 -1.36 -8.23 -5.23
CA HIS A 92 -0.06 -8.87 -4.98
C HIS A 92 0.90 -8.76 -6.18
N ARG A 93 0.39 -8.43 -7.38
CA ARG A 93 1.13 -8.41 -8.65
C ARG A 93 1.32 -7.00 -9.20
N LEU A 94 1.03 -5.98 -8.40
CA LEU A 94 1.25 -4.60 -8.82
C LEU A 94 2.74 -4.29 -8.96
N LYS A 95 3.11 -3.66 -10.07
CA LYS A 95 4.49 -3.24 -10.31
C LYS A 95 4.84 -2.04 -9.43
N PRO A 96 6.06 -1.95 -8.90
CA PRO A 96 6.53 -0.81 -8.13
C PRO A 96 6.74 0.41 -9.04
N TRP A 97 6.99 1.56 -8.42
CA TRP A 97 7.54 2.71 -9.13
C TRP A 97 8.95 2.37 -9.65
N PRO A 98 9.39 2.99 -10.76
CA PRO A 98 10.70 2.69 -11.37
C PRO A 98 11.89 2.90 -10.43
N ASP A 99 11.79 3.85 -9.52
CA ASP A 99 12.81 4.23 -8.53
C ASP A 99 12.81 3.35 -7.27
N SER A 100 11.75 2.55 -7.04
CA SER A 100 11.55 1.86 -5.76
C SER A 100 12.64 0.82 -5.48
N VAL A 101 12.94 -0.06 -6.44
CA VAL A 101 13.94 -1.13 -6.22
C VAL A 101 15.33 -0.52 -6.02
N SER A 102 15.77 0.35 -6.94
CA SER A 102 17.10 0.95 -6.86
C SER A 102 17.30 1.80 -5.61
N GLY A 103 16.31 2.63 -5.25
CA GLY A 103 16.37 3.44 -4.04
C GLY A 103 16.40 2.62 -2.76
N LEU A 104 15.58 1.55 -2.69
CA LEU A 104 15.58 0.63 -1.55
C LEU A 104 16.88 -0.17 -1.40
N GLU A 105 17.47 -0.63 -2.51
CA GLU A 105 18.78 -1.31 -2.49
C GLU A 105 19.90 -0.40 -1.97
N ARG A 106 19.85 0.88 -2.29
CA ARG A 106 20.79 1.88 -1.77
C ARG A 106 20.60 2.07 -0.26
N LEU A 107 19.35 2.35 0.17
CA LEU A 107 19.00 2.54 1.58
C LEU A 107 19.33 1.32 2.44
N LYS A 108 19.10 0.12 1.94
CA LYS A 108 19.39 -1.15 2.63
C LYS A 108 20.86 -1.32 3.02
N LYS A 109 21.79 -0.69 2.30
CA LYS A 109 23.22 -0.76 2.63
C LYS A 109 23.57 -0.10 3.98
N LYS A 110 22.72 0.82 4.42
CA LYS A 110 22.96 1.65 5.60
C LYS A 110 21.89 1.48 6.69
N PHE A 111 20.68 1.13 6.31
CA PHE A 111 19.51 1.07 7.19
C PHE A 111 18.80 -0.29 7.10
N ILE A 112 18.12 -0.65 8.19
CA ILE A 112 17.07 -1.68 8.13
C ILE A 112 15.90 -1.10 7.32
N ILE A 113 15.44 -1.80 6.30
CA ILE A 113 14.29 -1.38 5.51
C ILE A 113 13.11 -2.33 5.70
N GLY A 114 11.95 -1.75 5.98
CA GLY A 114 10.74 -2.52 6.23
C GLY A 114 9.49 -1.90 5.63
N THR A 115 8.40 -2.65 5.65
CA THR A 115 7.09 -2.10 5.33
C THR A 115 6.39 -1.57 6.56
N MET A 116 5.56 -0.53 6.43
CA MET A 116 4.60 -0.06 7.41
C MET A 116 3.27 0.16 6.69
N SER A 117 2.62 -0.94 6.31
CA SER A 117 1.49 -0.94 5.37
C SER A 117 0.22 -1.49 6.01
N ASN A 118 -0.93 -1.05 5.50
CA ASN A 118 -2.22 -1.70 5.76
C ASN A 118 -2.33 -3.07 5.08
N GLY A 119 -1.44 -3.38 4.12
CA GLY A 119 -1.35 -4.70 3.49
C GLY A 119 -0.96 -5.78 4.49
N ASN A 120 -1.61 -6.94 4.41
CA ASN A 120 -1.24 -8.09 5.23
C ASN A 120 0.10 -8.69 4.78
N VAL A 121 0.70 -9.51 5.65
CA VAL A 121 2.05 -10.07 5.45
C VAL A 121 2.15 -10.83 4.12
N ALA A 122 1.20 -11.70 3.81
CA ALA A 122 1.22 -12.47 2.55
C ALA A 122 1.17 -11.58 1.31
N LEU A 123 0.37 -10.50 1.33
CA LEU A 123 0.33 -9.51 0.25
C LEU A 123 1.69 -8.84 0.08
N MET A 124 2.30 -8.36 1.16
CA MET A 124 3.59 -7.65 1.10
C MET A 124 4.73 -8.58 0.65
N VAL A 125 4.75 -9.84 1.12
CA VAL A 125 5.75 -10.84 0.71
C VAL A 125 5.60 -11.18 -0.78
N ASN A 126 4.38 -11.44 -1.25
CA ASN A 126 4.15 -11.76 -2.65
C ASN A 126 4.53 -10.60 -3.58
N MET A 127 4.18 -9.38 -3.19
CA MET A 127 4.55 -8.16 -3.91
C MET A 127 6.07 -7.98 -3.96
N ALA A 128 6.76 -8.20 -2.85
CA ALA A 128 8.21 -8.16 -2.79
C ALA A 128 8.85 -9.17 -3.73
N LYS A 129 8.37 -10.41 -3.72
CA LYS A 129 8.82 -11.48 -4.63
C LYS A 129 8.56 -11.16 -6.09
N HIS A 130 7.37 -10.62 -6.40
CA HIS A 130 6.98 -10.26 -7.77
C HIS A 130 7.79 -9.10 -8.33
N SER A 131 8.19 -8.16 -7.48
CA SER A 131 8.76 -6.87 -7.88
C SER A 131 10.23 -6.68 -7.51
N GLY A 132 10.86 -7.65 -6.86
CA GLY A 132 12.25 -7.53 -6.41
C GLY A 132 12.45 -6.49 -5.29
N LEU A 133 11.43 -6.23 -4.45
CA LEU A 133 11.57 -5.29 -3.34
C LEU A 133 12.37 -5.92 -2.19
N PRO A 134 13.50 -5.33 -1.78
CA PRO A 134 14.48 -6.00 -0.92
C PRO A 134 14.23 -5.77 0.59
N TRP A 135 12.98 -5.92 1.06
CA TRP A 135 12.64 -5.72 2.46
C TRP A 135 13.45 -6.62 3.41
N ASP A 136 13.90 -6.07 4.54
CA ASP A 136 14.45 -6.83 5.66
C ASP A 136 13.32 -7.38 6.54
N VAL A 137 12.24 -6.62 6.70
CA VAL A 137 11.13 -6.97 7.58
C VAL A 137 9.78 -6.52 7.01
N ILE A 138 8.74 -7.28 7.28
CA ILE A 138 7.36 -6.94 6.92
C ILE A 138 6.60 -6.56 8.19
N LEU A 139 6.29 -5.27 8.33
CA LEU A 139 5.55 -4.67 9.43
C LEU A 139 4.27 -4.01 8.93
N GLY A 140 3.42 -3.53 9.84
CA GLY A 140 2.19 -2.82 9.55
C GLY A 140 0.97 -3.45 10.20
N ALA A 141 -0.17 -3.42 9.51
CA ALA A 141 -1.47 -3.69 10.10
C ALA A 141 -1.65 -5.12 10.64
N GLU A 142 -1.16 -6.16 9.95
CA GLU A 142 -1.37 -7.54 10.41
C GLU A 142 -0.53 -7.85 11.67
N PRO A 143 0.77 -7.52 11.75
CA PRO A 143 1.52 -7.60 13.01
C PRO A 143 0.89 -6.79 14.14
N ALA A 144 0.42 -5.58 13.86
CA ALA A 144 -0.20 -4.71 14.85
C ALA A 144 -1.63 -5.10 15.22
N GLN A 145 -2.33 -5.91 14.40
CA GLN A 145 -3.76 -6.18 14.52
C GLN A 145 -4.61 -4.89 14.56
N ALA A 146 -4.19 -3.89 13.78
CA ALA A 146 -4.83 -2.58 13.66
C ALA A 146 -4.50 -1.94 12.30
N TYR A 147 -5.40 -1.15 11.74
CA TYR A 147 -5.17 -0.40 10.50
C TYR A 147 -4.73 1.03 10.77
N LYS A 148 -3.80 1.54 9.98
CA LYS A 148 -3.47 2.97 9.99
C LYS A 148 -4.73 3.83 9.79
N PRO A 149 -4.85 4.98 10.48
CA PRO A 149 -3.83 5.66 11.26
C PRO A 149 -3.81 5.29 12.76
N ASP A 150 -4.29 4.12 13.18
CA ASP A 150 -4.22 3.72 14.59
C ASP A 150 -2.75 3.76 15.07
N PRO A 151 -2.44 4.46 16.17
CA PRO A 151 -1.11 4.53 16.78
C PRO A 151 -0.43 3.17 16.95
N LYS A 152 -1.22 2.15 17.28
CA LYS A 152 -0.74 0.79 17.47
C LYS A 152 -0.01 0.25 16.22
N THR A 153 -0.46 0.63 15.02
CA THR A 153 0.18 0.16 13.78
C THR A 153 1.62 0.66 13.66
N TYR A 154 1.89 1.91 14.01
CA TYR A 154 3.23 2.50 13.98
C TYR A 154 4.09 2.01 15.13
N LEU A 155 3.57 2.07 16.35
CA LEU A 155 4.33 1.75 17.57
C LEU A 155 4.68 0.26 17.69
N THR A 156 3.81 -0.65 17.23
CA THR A 156 4.17 -2.08 17.17
C THR A 156 5.37 -2.34 16.26
N GLY A 157 5.45 -1.64 15.13
CA GLY A 157 6.59 -1.78 14.24
C GLY A 157 7.90 -1.26 14.84
N VAL A 158 7.83 -0.14 15.55
CA VAL A 158 8.97 0.43 16.30
C VAL A 158 9.46 -0.54 17.38
N ASP A 159 8.52 -1.05 18.20
CA ASP A 159 8.80 -2.00 19.28
C ASP A 159 9.44 -3.31 18.76
N TRP A 160 8.90 -3.87 17.68
CA TRP A 160 9.43 -5.11 17.09
C TRP A 160 10.84 -4.96 16.53
N LEU A 161 11.24 -3.74 16.17
CA LEU A 161 12.61 -3.43 15.74
C LEU A 161 13.54 -3.15 16.94
N GLY A 162 13.00 -3.04 18.15
CA GLY A 162 13.77 -2.69 19.36
C GLY A 162 14.31 -1.26 19.32
N LEU A 163 13.60 -0.35 18.65
CA LEU A 163 14.01 1.03 18.43
C LEU A 163 13.12 2.02 19.22
N GLN A 164 13.57 3.28 19.29
CA GLN A 164 12.73 4.39 19.74
C GLN A 164 12.01 5.02 18.51
N PRO A 165 10.87 5.69 18.68
CA PRO A 165 10.15 6.31 17.57
C PRO A 165 11.00 7.26 16.72
N ASP A 166 11.84 8.07 17.32
CA ASP A 166 12.71 9.03 16.63
C ASP A 166 13.91 8.39 15.89
N GLU A 167 14.14 7.09 16.08
CA GLU A 167 15.09 6.28 15.31
C GLU A 167 14.46 5.67 14.04
N VAL A 168 13.14 5.81 13.86
CA VAL A 168 12.40 5.24 12.73
C VAL A 168 11.93 6.34 11.79
N LEU A 169 12.33 6.26 10.52
CA LEU A 169 11.89 7.16 9.47
C LEU A 169 10.73 6.54 8.69
N MET A 170 9.53 7.12 8.83
CA MET A 170 8.36 6.76 8.03
C MET A 170 8.39 7.47 6.69
N CYS A 171 8.38 6.72 5.59
CA CYS A 171 8.37 7.24 4.24
C CYS A 171 7.01 6.96 3.56
N ALA A 172 6.34 7.97 3.08
CA ALA A 172 5.05 7.84 2.41
C ALA A 172 4.81 8.95 1.36
N ALA A 173 3.84 8.69 0.48
CA ALA A 173 3.35 9.69 -0.47
C ALA A 173 2.08 10.40 0.04
N HIS A 174 1.57 10.05 1.23
CA HIS A 174 0.30 10.56 1.76
C HIS A 174 0.55 11.43 2.99
N ASN A 175 0.12 12.68 2.91
CA ASN A 175 0.33 13.67 3.98
C ASN A 175 -0.25 13.22 5.33
N ASN A 176 -1.48 12.72 5.35
CA ASN A 176 -2.15 12.26 6.58
C ASN A 176 -1.48 11.03 7.21
N ASP A 177 -0.88 10.12 6.43
CA ASP A 177 -0.13 8.99 6.96
C ASP A 177 1.15 9.46 7.68
N LEU A 178 1.85 10.44 7.10
CA LEU A 178 3.04 11.04 7.69
C LEU A 178 2.72 11.87 8.94
N VAL A 179 1.62 12.63 8.93
CA VAL A 179 1.16 13.36 10.13
C VAL A 179 0.86 12.39 11.26
N ALA A 180 0.13 11.31 10.98
CA ALA A 180 -0.18 10.29 11.98
C ALA A 180 1.08 9.60 12.54
N ALA A 181 2.08 9.32 11.69
CA ALA A 181 3.36 8.76 12.13
C ALA A 181 4.15 9.75 12.99
N ARG A 182 4.22 11.02 12.59
CA ARG A 182 4.88 12.10 13.34
C ARG A 182 4.27 12.29 14.73
N ASP A 183 2.95 12.19 14.84
CA ASP A 183 2.22 12.29 16.11
C ASP A 183 2.56 11.15 17.07
N GLN A 184 3.17 10.06 16.58
CA GLN A 184 3.76 8.97 17.38
C GLN A 184 5.26 9.15 17.64
N GLY A 185 5.86 10.25 17.22
CA GLY A 185 7.27 10.56 17.43
C GLY A 185 8.22 10.02 16.35
N LEU A 186 7.69 9.42 15.27
CA LEU A 186 8.52 8.98 14.15
C LEU A 186 9.04 10.18 13.35
N LYS A 187 10.21 10.05 12.74
CA LYS A 187 10.68 10.92 11.67
C LYS A 187 9.89 10.64 10.39
N THR A 188 9.84 11.63 9.51
CA THR A 188 8.96 11.58 8.33
C THR A 188 9.66 12.00 7.05
N ALA A 189 9.39 11.26 5.97
CA ALA A 189 9.85 11.59 4.63
C ALA A 189 8.68 11.53 3.64
N PHE A 190 8.36 12.68 3.02
CA PHE A 190 7.40 12.74 1.94
C PHE A 190 8.07 12.34 0.63
N ILE A 191 7.52 11.33 -0.04
CA ILE A 191 7.98 10.86 -1.36
C ILE A 191 6.92 11.25 -2.39
N ALA A 192 7.24 12.17 -3.29
CA ALA A 192 6.29 12.65 -4.29
C ALA A 192 5.83 11.54 -5.25
N ARG A 193 4.50 11.36 -5.38
CA ARG A 193 3.86 10.39 -6.29
C ARG A 193 2.69 11.07 -7.04
N PRO A 194 2.96 12.04 -7.90
CA PRO A 194 1.92 12.92 -8.46
C PRO A 194 0.97 12.23 -9.44
N THR A 195 1.19 10.96 -9.75
CA THR A 195 0.33 10.18 -10.66
C THR A 195 -0.13 8.83 -10.05
N GLU A 196 -0.10 8.70 -8.71
CA GLU A 196 -0.53 7.47 -8.03
C GLU A 196 -1.99 7.15 -8.33
N TYR A 197 -2.84 8.18 -8.39
CA TYR A 197 -4.27 8.08 -8.71
C TYR A 197 -4.59 8.50 -10.14
N GLY A 198 -3.59 8.51 -11.03
CA GLY A 198 -3.74 8.90 -12.42
C GLY A 198 -3.30 10.34 -12.69
N LYS A 199 -3.42 10.76 -13.97
CA LYS A 199 -2.91 12.07 -14.44
C LYS A 199 -3.65 13.27 -13.85
N ASP A 200 -4.89 13.08 -13.39
CA ASP A 200 -5.75 14.14 -12.86
C ASP A 200 -5.77 14.15 -11.32
N GLN A 201 -4.74 13.55 -10.69
CA GLN A 201 -4.59 13.54 -9.24
C GLN A 201 -4.54 14.97 -8.68
N SER A 202 -5.36 15.24 -7.65
CA SER A 202 -5.45 16.54 -6.99
C SER A 202 -5.08 16.50 -5.50
N VAL A 203 -4.89 15.30 -4.94
CA VAL A 203 -4.50 15.09 -3.53
C VAL A 203 -3.10 14.52 -3.42
N ASP A 204 -2.40 14.84 -2.34
CA ASP A 204 -1.04 14.35 -2.06
C ASP A 204 -0.01 14.60 -3.20
N ILE A 205 -0.22 15.65 -4.01
CA ILE A 205 0.69 16.00 -5.11
C ILE A 205 2.00 16.64 -4.62
N LYS A 206 2.00 17.13 -3.39
CA LYS A 206 3.13 17.76 -2.71
C LYS A 206 3.02 17.59 -1.20
N ALA A 207 4.10 17.86 -0.48
CA ALA A 207 4.09 17.99 0.97
C ALA A 207 3.19 19.19 1.38
N GLU A 208 2.25 18.95 2.28
CA GLU A 208 1.31 19.95 2.82
C GLU A 208 1.69 20.36 4.26
N HIS A 209 2.67 19.69 4.84
CA HIS A 209 3.21 19.93 6.18
C HIS A 209 4.74 19.94 6.15
N GLU A 210 5.34 20.43 7.21
CA GLU A 210 6.77 20.26 7.44
C GLU A 210 7.06 18.80 7.80
N PHE A 211 7.93 18.16 7.00
CA PHE A 211 8.45 16.81 7.23
C PHE A 211 9.97 16.87 7.28
N ASP A 212 10.63 15.90 7.92
CA ASP A 212 12.10 15.88 8.05
C ASP A 212 12.79 15.81 6.68
N PHE A 213 12.15 15.12 5.71
CA PHE A 213 12.60 15.04 4.32
C PHE A 213 11.43 15.25 3.36
N ILE A 214 11.69 15.97 2.27
CA ILE A 214 10.78 16.12 1.13
C ILE A 214 11.57 15.75 -0.11
N THR A 215 11.13 14.72 -0.82
CA THR A 215 11.91 14.09 -1.89
C THR A 215 11.07 13.86 -3.15
N ALA A 216 11.73 13.93 -4.31
CA ALA A 216 11.09 13.66 -5.59
C ALA A 216 10.81 12.17 -5.79
N ASP A 217 11.69 11.30 -5.29
CA ASP A 217 11.60 9.83 -5.40
C ASP A 217 12.47 9.13 -4.35
N MET A 218 12.56 7.79 -4.40
CA MET A 218 13.35 6.98 -3.47
C MET A 218 14.85 7.14 -3.65
N ASN A 219 15.33 7.45 -4.86
CA ASN A 219 16.75 7.69 -5.09
C ASN A 219 17.17 9.05 -4.51
N ASP A 220 16.33 10.07 -4.64
CA ASP A 220 16.53 11.36 -4.00
C ASP A 220 16.57 11.21 -2.46
N LEU A 221 15.68 10.38 -1.87
CA LEU A 221 15.77 10.07 -0.44
C LEU A 221 17.11 9.42 -0.08
N ALA A 222 17.57 8.46 -0.89
CA ALA A 222 18.86 7.81 -0.66
C ALA A 222 20.03 8.79 -0.76
N ASP A 223 19.98 9.75 -1.70
CA ASP A 223 20.98 10.83 -1.81
C ASP A 223 21.00 11.72 -0.55
N GLN A 224 19.83 12.17 -0.09
CA GLN A 224 19.71 13.03 1.10
C GLN A 224 20.17 12.32 2.38
N LEU A 225 20.04 10.99 2.46
CA LEU A 225 20.51 10.16 3.58
C LEU A 225 21.97 9.69 3.43
N GLY A 226 22.66 10.07 2.35
CA GLY A 226 24.05 9.74 2.10
C GLY A 226 24.30 8.26 1.81
N CYS A 227 23.40 7.62 1.05
CA CYS A 227 23.48 6.21 0.63
C CYS A 227 24.01 6.07 -0.80
#